data_a2b6a95c5606ba2333d38c5fd5fb8b29
#
_entry.id   a2b6a95c5606ba2333d38c5fd5fb8b29
#
_cell.length_a   1.000
_cell.length_b   1.000
_cell.length_c   1.000
_cell.angle_alpha   90.00
_cell.angle_beta   90.00
_cell.angle_gamma   90.00
#
_symmetry.space_group_name_H-M   'P 1'
#
loop_
_entity.id
_entity.type
_entity.pdbx_description
1 polymer ?
#
loop_
_entity_poly.entity_id
_entity_poly.type
_entity_poly.pdbx_seq_one_letter_code
_entity_poly.pdbx_strand_id
1 'polypeptide(L)'
;MSRSRPPPGSGASSASSGTASRAIELTVDYVKQRQAFGKSLWDQQVVRNKLAWMASKTAAVRSLTYQCAQMIDEGKDIVREVSMLKCFAAETLQEVVHTCLQLHGGTGYMIGTPIERMARDARILTIGGGATEVMLEEVAKRM
;
A
#
# COMPACT_ATOMS: atom_id res chain seq x y z
N MET A 1 -4.62 29.84 -17.13
CA MET A 1 -4.74 28.38 -16.95
C MET A 1 -4.67 28.08 -15.46
N SER A 2 -5.82 27.94 -14.80
CA SER A 2 -5.89 27.56 -13.39
C SER A 2 -5.60 26.06 -13.30
N ARG A 3 -4.46 25.68 -12.71
CA ARG A 3 -4.22 24.28 -12.33
C ARG A 3 -5.18 23.97 -11.18
N SER A 4 -6.22 23.22 -11.46
CA SER A 4 -7.12 22.70 -10.45
C SER A 4 -6.30 21.90 -9.43
N ARG A 5 -6.49 22.22 -8.15
CA ARG A 5 -5.85 21.49 -7.04
C ARG A 5 -6.27 20.03 -7.13
N PRO A 6 -5.33 19.06 -7.07
CA PRO A 6 -5.72 17.66 -7.10
C PRO A 6 -6.67 17.36 -5.93
N PRO A 7 -7.65 16.48 -6.11
CA PRO A 7 -8.59 16.13 -5.06
C PRO A 7 -7.88 15.55 -3.84
N PRO A 8 -8.38 15.83 -2.62
CA PRO A 8 -7.82 15.27 -1.41
C PRO A 8 -7.80 13.73 -1.51
N GLY A 9 -6.65 13.10 -1.27
CA GLY A 9 -6.46 11.65 -1.32
C GLY A 9 -5.59 11.12 -2.46
N SER A 10 -5.48 11.84 -3.60
CA SER A 10 -4.66 11.37 -4.73
C SER A 10 -3.16 11.26 -4.41
N GLY A 11 -2.62 12.22 -3.64
CA GLY A 11 -1.22 12.20 -3.20
C GLY A 11 -0.92 11.07 -2.21
N ALA A 12 -1.85 10.78 -1.29
CA ALA A 12 -1.70 9.70 -0.32
C ALA A 12 -1.66 8.32 -1.00
N SER A 13 -2.44 8.10 -2.04
CA SER A 13 -2.49 6.82 -2.77
C SER A 13 -1.21 6.56 -3.58
N SER A 14 -0.64 7.60 -4.20
CA SER A 14 0.67 7.49 -4.87
C SER A 14 1.78 7.16 -3.89
N ALA A 15 1.81 7.84 -2.73
CA ALA A 15 2.76 7.56 -1.65
C ALA A 15 2.58 6.14 -1.10
N SER A 16 1.34 5.65 -0.96
CA SER A 16 1.04 4.29 -0.50
C SER A 16 1.64 3.23 -1.42
N SER A 17 1.46 3.35 -2.74
CA SER A 17 2.02 2.39 -3.69
C SER A 17 3.54 2.40 -3.73
N GLY A 18 4.17 3.58 -3.57
CA GLY A 18 5.62 3.72 -3.46
C GLY A 18 6.18 3.07 -2.20
N THR A 19 5.56 3.35 -1.05
CA THR A 19 5.95 2.75 0.24
C THR A 19 5.76 1.23 0.22
N ALA A 20 4.66 0.72 -0.32
CA ALA A 20 4.41 -0.70 -0.46
C ALA A 20 5.46 -1.39 -1.33
N SER A 21 5.80 -0.81 -2.49
CA SER A 21 6.86 -1.33 -3.37
C SER A 21 8.20 -1.39 -2.64
N ARG A 22 8.56 -0.33 -1.93
CA ARG A 22 9.81 -0.28 -1.17
C ARG A 22 9.87 -1.30 -0.03
N ALA A 23 8.76 -1.50 0.68
CA ALA A 23 8.67 -2.52 1.73
C ALA A 23 8.87 -3.93 1.16
N ILE A 24 8.28 -4.23 0.00
CA ILE A 24 8.46 -5.52 -0.70
C ILE A 24 9.91 -5.70 -1.13
N GLU A 25 10.55 -4.71 -1.76
CA GLU A 25 11.96 -4.76 -2.18
C GLU A 25 12.88 -5.09 -1.00
N LEU A 26 12.79 -4.32 0.09
CA LEU A 26 13.58 -4.55 1.30
C LEU A 26 13.36 -5.95 1.86
N THR A 27 12.14 -6.44 1.80
CA THR A 27 11.79 -7.77 2.32
C THR A 27 12.30 -8.88 1.40
N VAL A 28 12.26 -8.71 0.09
CA VAL A 28 12.85 -9.67 -0.86
C VAL A 28 14.35 -9.80 -0.62
N ASP A 29 15.05 -8.68 -0.45
CA ASP A 29 16.49 -8.69 -0.16
C ASP A 29 16.79 -9.39 1.17
N TYR A 30 16.00 -9.09 2.20
CA TYR A 30 16.14 -9.70 3.51
C TYR A 30 15.92 -11.22 3.48
N VAL A 31 14.81 -11.70 2.90
CA VAL A 31 14.47 -13.13 2.90
C VAL A 31 15.42 -13.97 2.03
N LYS A 32 16.08 -13.37 1.04
CA LYS A 32 17.13 -14.03 0.26
C LYS A 32 18.41 -14.25 1.08
N GLN A 33 18.72 -13.37 2.00
CA GLN A 33 19.91 -13.44 2.85
C GLN A 33 19.66 -14.25 4.14
N ARG A 34 18.47 -14.16 4.70
CA ARG A 34 18.14 -14.78 5.99
C ARG A 34 18.02 -16.29 5.86
N GLN A 35 18.88 -16.99 6.59
CA GLN A 35 18.86 -18.46 6.69
C GLN A 35 17.99 -18.93 7.86
N ALA A 36 17.12 -19.89 7.62
CA ALA A 36 16.33 -20.58 8.62
C ALA A 36 15.91 -21.97 8.10
N PHE A 37 15.86 -22.94 9.00
CA PHE A 37 15.49 -24.31 8.65
C PHE A 37 16.36 -24.93 7.55
N GLY A 38 17.66 -24.62 7.55
CA GLY A 38 18.65 -25.19 6.63
C GLY A 38 18.66 -24.59 5.22
N LYS A 39 17.90 -23.52 4.94
CA LYS A 39 17.84 -22.83 3.66
C LYS A 39 17.46 -21.36 3.81
N SER A 40 17.52 -20.58 2.73
CA SER A 40 17.05 -19.19 2.76
C SER A 40 15.54 -19.13 2.98
N LEU A 41 15.03 -18.06 3.59
CA LEU A 41 13.59 -17.86 3.70
C LEU A 41 12.93 -17.75 2.32
N TRP A 42 13.66 -17.25 1.33
CA TRP A 42 13.18 -17.18 -0.06
C TRP A 42 12.88 -18.56 -0.65
N ASP A 43 13.58 -19.61 -0.24
CA ASP A 43 13.35 -20.97 -0.73
C ASP A 43 12.04 -21.59 -0.22
N GLN A 44 11.41 -20.95 0.76
CA GLN A 44 10.07 -21.33 1.23
C GLN A 44 9.00 -20.80 0.26
N GLN A 45 8.22 -21.69 -0.34
CA GLN A 45 7.16 -21.32 -1.28
C GLN A 45 6.15 -20.37 -0.67
N VAL A 46 5.80 -20.54 0.61
CA VAL A 46 4.85 -19.69 1.31
C VAL A 46 5.34 -18.23 1.40
N VAL A 47 6.65 -18.01 1.52
CA VAL A 47 7.25 -16.67 1.56
C VAL A 47 7.12 -16.01 0.18
N ARG A 48 7.52 -16.73 -0.88
CA ARG A 48 7.39 -16.24 -2.25
C ARG A 48 5.94 -15.91 -2.62
N ASN A 49 5.00 -16.79 -2.27
CA ASN A 49 3.58 -16.58 -2.57
C ASN A 49 3.03 -15.35 -1.86
N LYS A 50 3.37 -15.13 -0.59
CA LYS A 50 2.98 -13.92 0.15
C LYS A 50 3.50 -12.67 -0.55
N LEU A 51 4.79 -12.62 -0.88
CA LEU A 51 5.39 -11.46 -1.53
C LEU A 51 4.83 -11.22 -2.94
N ALA A 52 4.60 -12.27 -3.72
CA ALA A 52 3.97 -12.16 -5.03
C ALA A 52 2.54 -11.61 -4.94
N TRP A 53 1.77 -12.05 -3.95
CA TRP A 53 0.42 -11.54 -3.73
C TRP A 53 0.43 -10.06 -3.31
N MET A 54 1.34 -9.66 -2.43
CA MET A 54 1.51 -8.25 -2.04
C MET A 54 1.92 -7.37 -3.24
N ALA A 55 2.82 -7.86 -4.08
CA ALA A 55 3.21 -7.17 -5.31
C ALA A 55 2.01 -6.99 -6.27
N SER A 56 1.17 -8.02 -6.42
CA SER A 56 -0.04 -7.97 -7.26
C SER A 56 -1.03 -6.92 -6.76
N LYS A 57 -1.30 -6.87 -5.45
CA LYS A 57 -2.16 -5.84 -4.85
C LYS A 57 -1.58 -4.44 -5.04
N THR A 58 -0.28 -4.27 -4.85
CA THR A 58 0.40 -2.98 -5.05
C THR A 58 0.29 -2.51 -6.51
N ALA A 59 0.42 -3.43 -7.47
CA ALA A 59 0.22 -3.12 -8.89
C ALA A 59 -1.22 -2.68 -9.18
N ALA A 60 -2.22 -3.32 -8.57
CA ALA A 60 -3.63 -2.94 -8.72
C ALA A 60 -3.90 -1.53 -8.16
N VAL A 61 -3.34 -1.18 -6.99
CA VAL A 61 -3.42 0.19 -6.43
C VAL A 61 -2.83 1.20 -7.41
N ARG A 62 -1.66 0.90 -7.99
CA ARG A 62 -1.00 1.78 -8.97
C ARG A 62 -1.86 1.98 -10.21
N SER A 63 -2.44 0.92 -10.76
CA SER A 63 -3.32 0.99 -11.93
C SER A 63 -4.55 1.85 -11.66
N LEU A 64 -5.19 1.67 -10.51
CA LEU A 64 -6.34 2.48 -10.12
C LEU A 64 -5.95 3.96 -9.90
N THR A 65 -4.74 4.22 -9.39
CA THR A 65 -4.21 5.59 -9.24
C THR A 65 -4.09 6.28 -10.61
N TYR A 66 -3.52 5.60 -11.61
CA TYR A 66 -3.41 6.13 -12.96
C TYR A 66 -4.77 6.33 -13.62
N GLN A 67 -5.70 5.39 -13.42
CA GLN A 67 -7.07 5.52 -13.93
C GLN A 67 -7.75 6.77 -13.36
N CYS A 68 -7.66 7.00 -12.04
CA CYS A 68 -8.21 8.20 -11.42
C CYS A 68 -7.55 9.48 -11.98
N ALA A 69 -6.24 9.48 -12.18
CA ALA A 69 -5.53 10.62 -12.76
C ALA A 69 -6.04 10.94 -14.17
N GLN A 70 -6.20 9.93 -15.02
CA GLN A 70 -6.75 10.09 -16.37
C GLN A 70 -8.17 10.65 -16.34
N MET A 71 -9.03 10.15 -15.47
CA MET A 71 -10.40 10.65 -15.33
C MET A 71 -10.45 12.11 -14.88
N ILE A 72 -9.49 12.56 -14.04
CA ILE A 72 -9.33 13.98 -13.67
C ILE A 72 -9.00 14.82 -14.90
N ASP A 73 -8.04 14.38 -15.70
CA ASP A 73 -7.61 15.10 -16.90
C ASP A 73 -8.74 15.19 -17.94
N GLU A 74 -9.65 14.21 -17.95
CA GLU A 74 -10.87 14.18 -18.78
C GLU A 74 -12.02 15.05 -18.20
N GLY A 75 -11.84 15.66 -17.02
CA GLY A 75 -12.83 16.51 -16.36
C GLY A 75 -14.05 15.75 -15.80
N LYS A 76 -13.91 14.46 -15.51
CA LYS A 76 -14.98 13.62 -14.94
C LYS A 76 -15.16 13.87 -13.44
N ASP A 77 -16.38 13.66 -12.93
CA ASP A 77 -16.60 13.52 -11.49
C ASP A 77 -16.02 12.17 -11.04
N ILE A 78 -15.11 12.22 -10.07
CA ILE A 78 -14.35 11.05 -9.62
C ILE A 78 -14.43 10.84 -8.12
N VAL A 79 -15.39 11.47 -7.44
CA VAL A 79 -15.50 11.36 -5.96
C VAL A 79 -15.62 9.90 -5.53
N ARG A 80 -16.40 9.09 -6.26
CA ARG A 80 -16.54 7.66 -6.00
C ARG A 80 -15.21 6.93 -6.18
N GLU A 81 -14.56 7.10 -7.31
CA GLU A 81 -13.31 6.42 -7.70
C GLU A 81 -12.15 6.78 -6.76
N VAL A 82 -12.02 8.05 -6.39
CA VAL A 82 -11.00 8.50 -5.43
C VAL A 82 -11.27 7.95 -4.03
N SER A 83 -12.54 7.85 -3.61
CA SER A 83 -12.90 7.25 -2.34
C SER A 83 -12.57 5.75 -2.32
N MET A 84 -12.89 5.02 -3.39
CA MET A 84 -12.50 3.60 -3.57
C MET A 84 -10.98 3.45 -3.54
N LEU A 85 -10.27 4.26 -4.31
CA LEU A 85 -8.80 4.24 -4.37
C LEU A 85 -8.19 4.48 -3.00
N LYS A 86 -8.68 5.48 -2.26
CA LYS A 86 -8.17 5.83 -0.93
C LYS A 86 -8.32 4.66 0.05
N CYS A 87 -9.48 4.01 0.10
CA CYS A 87 -9.71 2.84 0.93
C CYS A 87 -8.79 1.69 0.53
N PHE A 88 -8.81 1.32 -0.74
CA PHE A 88 -8.06 0.18 -1.25
C PHE A 88 -6.54 0.36 -1.10
N ALA A 89 -6.02 1.57 -1.35
CA ALA A 89 -4.60 1.87 -1.19
C ALA A 89 -4.15 1.81 0.28
N ALA A 90 -4.94 2.36 1.20
CA ALA A 90 -4.62 2.38 2.62
C ALA A 90 -4.63 0.97 3.22
N GLU A 91 -5.65 0.18 2.95
CA GLU A 91 -5.77 -1.21 3.42
C GLU A 91 -4.68 -2.11 2.80
N THR A 92 -4.41 -1.94 1.49
CA THR A 92 -3.33 -2.67 0.82
C THR A 92 -1.98 -2.35 1.45
N LEU A 93 -1.67 -1.08 1.72
CA LEU A 93 -0.41 -0.72 2.36
C LEU A 93 -0.28 -1.32 3.76
N GLN A 94 -1.34 -1.29 4.57
CA GLN A 94 -1.37 -1.94 5.88
C GLN A 94 -1.02 -3.42 5.77
N GLU A 95 -1.68 -4.14 4.88
CA GLU A 95 -1.43 -5.57 4.68
C GLU A 95 0.00 -5.85 4.21
N VAL A 96 0.51 -5.06 3.26
CA VAL A 96 1.88 -5.19 2.73
C VAL A 96 2.90 -4.99 3.84
N VAL A 97 2.84 -3.87 4.56
CA VAL A 97 3.86 -3.57 5.57
C VAL A 97 3.82 -4.54 6.75
N HIS A 98 2.63 -4.99 7.17
CA HIS A 98 2.52 -6.00 8.23
C HIS A 98 3.04 -7.37 7.78
N THR A 99 2.74 -7.78 6.55
CA THR A 99 3.29 -9.01 5.98
C THR A 99 4.81 -8.94 5.87
N CYS A 100 5.35 -7.83 5.39
CA CYS A 100 6.79 -7.61 5.30
C CYS A 100 7.45 -7.60 6.68
N LEU A 101 6.87 -6.89 7.65
CA LEU A 101 7.36 -6.87 9.03
C LEU A 101 7.39 -8.27 9.64
N GLN A 102 6.33 -9.07 9.43
CA GLN A 102 6.26 -10.45 9.91
C GLN A 102 7.37 -11.31 9.29
N LEU A 103 7.69 -11.12 8.01
CA LEU A 103 8.78 -11.85 7.34
C LEU A 103 10.18 -11.45 7.83
N HIS A 104 10.34 -10.24 8.38
CA HIS A 104 11.58 -9.83 9.06
C HIS A 104 11.72 -10.42 10.47
N GLY A 105 10.67 -11.01 11.03
CA GLY A 105 10.68 -11.59 12.38
C GLY A 105 11.09 -10.57 13.44
N GLY A 106 11.89 -10.98 14.41
CA GLY A 106 12.37 -10.11 15.50
C GLY A 106 13.11 -8.84 15.01
N THR A 107 13.81 -8.93 13.89
CA THR A 107 14.47 -7.77 13.27
C THR A 107 13.45 -6.70 12.86
N GLY A 108 12.29 -7.09 12.34
CA GLY A 108 11.21 -6.17 11.97
C GLY A 108 10.58 -5.45 13.15
N TYR A 109 10.61 -6.05 14.34
CA TYR A 109 10.07 -5.46 15.56
C TYR A 109 10.99 -4.38 16.16
N MET A 110 12.29 -4.44 15.90
CA MET A 110 13.27 -3.53 16.48
C MET A 110 13.15 -2.11 15.92
N ILE A 111 13.08 -1.12 16.81
CA ILE A 111 13.10 0.30 16.46
C ILE A 111 14.38 0.62 15.68
N GLY A 112 14.26 1.42 14.63
CA GLY A 112 15.37 1.85 13.79
C GLY A 112 15.48 1.08 12.47
N THR A 113 14.70 0.03 12.27
CA THR A 113 14.63 -0.63 10.97
C THR A 113 13.65 0.11 10.04
N PRO A 114 13.93 0.18 8.70
CA PRO A 114 13.02 0.83 7.77
C PRO A 114 11.63 0.22 7.78
N ILE A 115 11.52 -1.12 7.89
CA ILE A 115 10.23 -1.81 7.82
C ILE A 115 9.36 -1.54 9.06
N GLU A 116 9.96 -1.43 10.25
CA GLU A 116 9.23 -1.04 11.48
C GLU A 116 8.61 0.35 11.33
N ARG A 117 9.40 1.31 10.86
CA ARG A 117 8.91 2.67 10.64
C ARG A 117 7.80 2.71 9.61
N MET A 118 7.95 1.99 8.48
CA MET A 118 6.91 1.92 7.45
C MET A 118 5.61 1.33 8.01
N ALA A 119 5.68 0.28 8.82
CA ALA A 119 4.51 -0.35 9.43
C ALA A 119 3.78 0.60 10.39
N ARG A 120 4.53 1.35 11.20
CA ARG A 120 3.98 2.35 12.11
C ARG A 120 3.36 3.52 11.36
N ASP A 121 4.06 4.07 10.36
CA ASP A 121 3.62 5.24 9.62
C ASP A 121 2.44 4.93 8.69
N ALA A 122 2.30 3.70 8.20
CA ALA A 122 1.19 3.29 7.36
C ALA A 122 -0.17 3.38 8.07
N ARG A 123 -0.20 3.23 9.40
CA ARG A 123 -1.46 3.20 10.16
C ARG A 123 -2.29 4.47 10.01
N ILE A 124 -1.66 5.62 9.90
CA ILE A 124 -2.38 6.90 9.78
C ILE A 124 -3.22 6.98 8.49
N LEU A 125 -2.86 6.25 7.44
CA LEU A 125 -3.52 6.34 6.15
C LEU A 125 -4.94 5.75 6.13
N THR A 126 -5.28 4.86 7.05
CA THR A 126 -6.65 4.37 7.21
C THR A 126 -7.52 5.30 8.05
N ILE A 127 -6.92 6.29 8.72
CA ILE A 127 -7.58 7.23 9.64
C ILE A 127 -7.58 8.64 9.06
N GLY A 128 -6.42 9.13 8.62
CA GLY A 128 -6.23 10.50 8.13
C GLY A 128 -6.79 10.72 6.73
N GLY A 129 -7.21 11.95 6.46
CA GLY A 129 -7.77 12.32 5.15
C GLY A 129 -9.13 11.70 4.84
N GLY A 130 -9.87 11.29 5.86
CA GLY A 130 -11.11 10.52 5.81
C GLY A 130 -10.87 9.06 6.21
N ALA A 131 -11.47 8.63 7.32
CA ALA A 131 -11.39 7.24 7.75
C ALA A 131 -11.96 6.30 6.68
N THR A 132 -11.48 5.05 6.65
CA THR A 132 -11.93 4.04 5.68
C THR A 132 -13.46 3.95 5.65
N GLU A 133 -14.12 3.94 6.81
CA GLU A 133 -15.58 3.83 6.93
C GLU A 133 -16.29 5.04 6.29
N VAL A 134 -15.77 6.25 6.48
CA VAL A 134 -16.31 7.48 5.88
C VAL A 134 -16.17 7.44 4.35
N MET A 135 -15.03 6.98 3.85
CA MET A 135 -14.81 6.87 2.41
C MET A 135 -15.68 5.80 1.76
N LEU A 136 -15.89 4.66 2.45
CA LEU A 136 -16.81 3.61 1.98
C LEU A 136 -18.27 4.10 1.92
N GLU A 137 -18.69 4.92 2.86
CA GLU A 137 -20.02 5.55 2.82
C GLU A 137 -20.16 6.49 1.61
N GLU A 138 -19.09 7.23 1.25
CA GLU A 138 -19.08 8.05 0.03
C GLU A 138 -19.16 7.21 -1.26
N VAL A 139 -18.58 6.02 -1.26
CA VAL A 139 -18.75 5.06 -2.36
C VAL A 139 -20.20 4.57 -2.43
N ALA A 140 -20.75 4.11 -1.29
CA ALA A 140 -22.09 3.56 -1.22
C ALA A 140 -23.18 4.53 -1.68
N LYS A 141 -23.06 5.81 -1.32
CA LYS A 141 -23.98 6.87 -1.78
C LYS A 141 -24.03 7.09 -3.29
N ARG A 142 -23.01 6.59 -4.01
CA ARG A 142 -22.83 6.76 -5.46
C ARG A 142 -22.93 5.45 -6.24
N MET A 143 -23.36 4.37 -5.60
CA MET A 143 -23.70 3.10 -6.25
C MET A 143 -25.10 3.14 -6.84
#